data_a921a74bbcd72539dc3d1dd544c4816b
#
_entry.id   a921a74bbcd72539dc3d1dd544c4816b
#
_cell.length_a   1.000
_cell.length_b   1.000
_cell.length_c   1.000
_cell.angle_alpha   90.00
_cell.angle_beta   90.00
_cell.angle_gamma   90.00
#
_symmetry.space_group_name_H-M   'P 1'
#
loop_
_entity.id
_entity.type
_entity.pdbx_description
1 polymer ?
#
loop_
_entity_poly.entity_id
_entity_poly.type
_entity_poly.pdbx_seq_one_letter_code
_entity_poly.pdbx_strand_id
1 'polypeptide(L)'
;MNFLLDTDTCSAHMRRPAKLAHRFIQYTGQLAVSSVTLAELYAGAYKHSQVNRLLALIADLLQEVQVIDFDAACAEKFGQVRGTLLQQGISVPTTDLMIASGALVHNLTLVTHNTADYQNIPGLRLDDWLTP
;
A
#
# COMPACT_ATOMS: atom_id res chain seq x y z
N MET A 1 -10.93 -9.01 -4.63
CA MET A 1 -10.10 -7.80 -4.46
C MET A 1 -9.08 -7.73 -5.58
N ASN A 2 -8.85 -6.56 -6.13
CA ASN A 2 -7.96 -6.38 -7.26
C ASN A 2 -6.79 -5.44 -7.00
N PHE A 3 -6.93 -4.52 -6.05
CA PHE A 3 -5.96 -3.45 -5.83
C PHE A 3 -5.49 -3.40 -4.39
N LEU A 4 -4.18 -3.23 -4.22
CA LEU A 4 -3.56 -2.92 -2.92
C LEU A 4 -3.01 -1.50 -3.00
N LEU A 5 -3.51 -0.61 -2.13
CA LEU A 5 -3.09 0.78 -2.11
C LEU A 5 -1.87 0.93 -1.20
N ASP A 6 -0.81 1.59 -1.68
CA ASP A 6 0.34 1.88 -0.84
C ASP A 6 0.05 3.04 0.13
N THR A 7 0.98 3.29 1.04
CA THR A 7 0.82 4.30 2.09
C THR A 7 0.62 5.69 1.51
N ASP A 8 1.39 6.06 0.49
CA ASP A 8 1.31 7.39 -0.10
C ASP A 8 -0.01 7.62 -0.83
N THR A 9 -0.53 6.60 -1.52
CA THR A 9 -1.84 6.66 -2.17
C THR A 9 -2.95 6.84 -1.14
N CYS A 10 -2.90 6.10 -0.03
CA CYS A 10 -3.84 6.24 1.07
C CYS A 10 -3.78 7.65 1.67
N SER A 11 -2.57 8.15 1.94
CA SER A 11 -2.38 9.49 2.49
C SER A 11 -2.91 10.57 1.56
N ALA A 12 -2.70 10.43 0.25
CA ALA A 12 -3.21 11.37 -0.74
C ALA A 12 -4.75 11.38 -0.74
N HIS A 13 -5.37 10.21 -0.68
CA HIS A 13 -6.83 10.10 -0.61
C HIS A 13 -7.38 10.73 0.68
N MET A 14 -6.72 10.51 1.80
CA MET A 14 -7.13 11.08 3.09
C MET A 14 -7.03 12.61 3.10
N ARG A 15 -5.98 13.17 2.49
CA ARG A 15 -5.77 14.63 2.43
C ARG A 15 -6.67 15.31 1.41
N ARG A 16 -6.92 14.68 0.27
CA ARG A 16 -7.67 15.25 -0.86
C ARG A 16 -8.61 14.18 -1.44
N PRO A 17 -9.70 13.85 -0.74
CA PRO A 17 -10.60 12.77 -1.19
C PRO A 17 -11.14 12.97 -2.60
N ALA A 18 -11.39 14.21 -3.00
CA ALA A 18 -11.94 14.51 -4.33
C ALA A 18 -11.02 14.03 -5.47
N LYS A 19 -9.70 13.98 -5.25
CA LYS A 19 -8.75 13.61 -6.29
C LYS A 19 -8.89 12.16 -6.73
N LEU A 20 -9.17 11.24 -5.79
CA LEU A 20 -9.27 9.81 -6.06
C LEU A 20 -10.69 9.26 -5.92
N ALA A 21 -11.67 10.13 -5.64
CA ALA A 21 -13.05 9.69 -5.37
C ALA A 21 -13.60 8.80 -6.49
N HIS A 22 -13.34 9.15 -7.75
CA HIS A 22 -13.83 8.38 -8.90
C HIS A 22 -13.25 6.96 -8.92
N ARG A 23 -11.99 6.77 -8.49
CA ARG A 23 -11.36 5.45 -8.41
C ARG A 23 -11.96 4.63 -7.27
N PHE A 24 -12.17 5.26 -6.11
CA PHE A 24 -12.77 4.59 -4.96
C PHE A 24 -14.22 4.16 -5.25
N ILE A 25 -14.96 4.97 -5.99
CA ILE A 25 -16.31 4.62 -6.41
C ILE A 25 -16.28 3.50 -7.46
N GLN A 26 -15.44 3.65 -8.48
CA GLN A 26 -15.34 2.69 -9.57
C GLN A 26 -14.98 1.28 -9.08
N TYR A 27 -14.07 1.20 -8.10
CA TYR A 27 -13.53 -0.06 -7.60
C TYR A 27 -14.04 -0.42 -6.20
N THR A 28 -15.24 0.05 -5.84
CA THR A 28 -15.87 -0.29 -4.56
C THR A 28 -15.84 -1.81 -4.34
N GLY A 29 -15.38 -2.24 -3.16
CA GLY A 29 -15.28 -3.65 -2.79
C GLY A 29 -14.05 -4.37 -3.33
N GLN A 30 -13.20 -3.67 -4.11
CA GLN A 30 -12.02 -4.27 -4.72
C GLN A 30 -10.71 -3.71 -4.17
N LEU A 31 -10.78 -2.90 -3.13
CA LEU A 31 -9.63 -2.17 -2.58
C LEU A 31 -9.17 -2.80 -1.27
N ALA A 32 -7.85 -2.91 -1.14
CA ALA A 32 -7.22 -3.41 0.08
C ALA A 32 -6.02 -2.54 0.45
N VAL A 33 -5.65 -2.61 1.73
CA VAL A 33 -4.39 -2.05 2.24
C VAL A 33 -3.69 -3.10 3.08
N SER A 34 -2.37 -3.05 3.13
CA SER A 34 -1.57 -3.89 4.01
C SER A 34 -1.68 -3.39 5.46
N SER A 35 -1.63 -4.32 6.42
CA SER A 35 -1.48 -3.94 7.84
C SER A 35 -0.20 -3.13 8.06
N VAL A 36 0.82 -3.30 7.22
CA VAL A 36 2.03 -2.48 7.24
C VAL A 36 1.72 -1.03 6.89
N THR A 37 0.95 -0.79 5.84
CA THR A 37 0.45 0.54 5.48
C THR A 37 -0.36 1.14 6.62
N LEU A 38 -1.25 0.35 7.22
CA LEU A 38 -2.07 0.80 8.34
C LEU A 38 -1.20 1.22 9.52
N ALA A 39 -0.13 0.47 9.83
CA ALA A 39 0.83 0.82 10.87
C ALA A 39 1.51 2.17 10.58
N GLU A 40 1.91 2.41 9.35
CA GLU A 40 2.50 3.69 8.93
C GLU A 40 1.52 4.85 9.08
N LEU A 41 0.26 4.64 8.69
CA LEU A 41 -0.78 5.66 8.83
C LEU A 41 -1.03 6.01 10.29
N TYR A 42 -1.10 5.01 11.17
CA TYR A 42 -1.25 5.26 12.60
C TYR A 42 -0.04 5.97 13.20
N ALA A 43 1.17 5.57 12.84
CA ALA A 43 2.38 6.25 13.30
C ALA A 43 2.37 7.72 12.89
N GLY A 44 1.97 8.02 11.66
CA GLY A 44 1.82 9.39 11.18
C GLY A 44 0.78 10.18 11.97
N ALA A 45 -0.36 9.54 12.29
CA ALA A 45 -1.43 10.18 13.06
C ALA A 45 -0.98 10.52 14.49
N TYR A 46 -0.36 9.55 15.17
CA TYR A 46 0.00 9.72 16.59
C TYR A 46 1.14 10.70 16.83
N LYS A 47 1.97 10.98 15.84
CA LYS A 47 3.00 12.03 15.96
C LYS A 47 2.51 13.42 15.58
N HIS A 48 1.30 13.54 15.01
CA HIS A 48 0.78 14.79 14.49
C HIS A 48 0.04 15.58 15.58
N SER A 49 0.07 16.93 15.48
CA SER A 49 -0.64 17.80 16.42
C SER A 49 -2.17 17.62 16.36
N GLN A 50 -2.72 17.20 15.21
CA GLN A 50 -4.15 16.97 15.01
C GLN A 50 -4.48 15.46 14.99
N VAL A 51 -4.02 14.74 16.01
CA VAL A 51 -4.12 13.28 16.07
C VAL A 51 -5.57 12.79 15.93
N ASN A 52 -6.52 13.41 16.63
CA ASN A 52 -7.92 12.96 16.59
C ASN A 52 -8.53 13.11 15.19
N ARG A 53 -8.18 14.16 14.47
CA ARG A 53 -8.63 14.36 13.08
C ARG A 53 -8.08 13.27 12.17
N LEU A 54 -6.80 12.95 12.32
CA LEU A 54 -6.16 11.94 11.48
C LEU A 54 -6.67 10.53 11.80
N LEU A 55 -6.94 10.22 13.06
CA LEU A 55 -7.54 8.93 13.43
C LEU A 55 -8.94 8.79 12.82
N ALA A 56 -9.72 9.86 12.77
CA ALA A 56 -11.04 9.84 12.13
C ALA A 56 -10.92 9.59 10.62
N LEU A 57 -9.92 10.20 9.95
CA LEU A 57 -9.68 9.95 8.53
C LEU A 57 -9.27 8.50 8.27
N ILE A 58 -8.47 7.90 9.14
CA ILE A 58 -8.12 6.48 9.04
C ILE A 58 -9.38 5.61 9.20
N ALA A 59 -10.23 5.93 10.18
CA ALA A 59 -11.48 5.19 10.38
C ALA A 59 -12.37 5.26 9.13
N ASP A 60 -12.45 6.41 8.48
CA ASP A 60 -13.19 6.57 7.22
C ASP A 60 -12.59 5.71 6.11
N LEU A 61 -11.27 5.71 5.97
CA LEU A 61 -10.58 4.86 4.98
C LEU A 61 -10.91 3.39 5.20
N LEU A 62 -10.93 2.94 6.45
CA LEU A 62 -11.21 1.53 6.78
C LEU A 62 -12.64 1.10 6.45
N GLN A 63 -13.56 2.03 6.22
CA GLN A 63 -14.90 1.71 5.69
C GLN A 63 -14.85 1.41 4.19
N GLU A 64 -13.83 1.86 3.48
CA GLU A 64 -13.73 1.76 2.03
C GLU A 64 -12.82 0.63 1.56
N VAL A 65 -11.96 0.09 2.44
CA VAL A 65 -10.92 -0.88 2.07
C VAL A 65 -10.93 -2.08 3.02
N GLN A 66 -10.39 -3.20 2.56
CA GLN A 66 -10.10 -4.35 3.41
C GLN A 66 -8.63 -4.31 3.84
N VAL A 67 -8.34 -4.79 5.04
CA VAL A 67 -6.96 -4.91 5.54
C VAL A 67 -6.45 -6.31 5.26
N ILE A 68 -5.29 -6.40 4.62
CA ILE A 68 -4.56 -7.65 4.43
C ILE A 68 -3.42 -7.68 5.42
N ASP A 69 -3.39 -8.69 6.28
CA ASP A 69 -2.34 -8.82 7.29
C ASP A 69 -1.03 -9.29 6.66
N PHE A 70 0.07 -8.73 7.14
CA PHE A 70 1.40 -9.23 6.81
C PHE A 70 1.65 -10.50 7.62
N ASP A 71 1.24 -11.64 7.06
CA ASP A 71 1.27 -12.94 7.71
C ASP A 71 2.52 -13.74 7.32
N ALA A 72 2.55 -15.01 7.71
CA ALA A 72 3.69 -15.89 7.44
C ALA A 72 3.93 -16.08 5.93
N ALA A 73 2.87 -16.16 5.12
CA ALA A 73 3.01 -16.28 3.67
C ALA A 73 3.63 -15.02 3.07
N CYS A 74 3.24 -13.85 3.56
CA CYS A 74 3.84 -12.58 3.15
C CYS A 74 5.31 -12.51 3.57
N ALA A 75 5.65 -12.99 4.77
CA ALA A 75 7.02 -13.02 5.25
C ALA A 75 7.91 -13.91 4.38
N GLU A 76 7.43 -15.08 3.98
CA GLU A 76 8.16 -15.97 3.10
C GLU A 76 8.39 -15.34 1.72
N LYS A 77 7.34 -14.74 1.15
CA LYS A 77 7.47 -14.04 -0.13
C LYS A 77 8.47 -12.89 -0.03
N PHE A 78 8.43 -12.11 1.05
CA PHE A 78 9.40 -11.07 1.32
C PHE A 78 10.83 -11.60 1.28
N GLY A 79 11.08 -12.71 1.98
CA GLY A 79 12.41 -13.32 2.02
C GLY A 79 12.90 -13.76 0.65
N GLN A 80 12.03 -14.42 -0.14
CA GLN A 80 12.36 -14.83 -1.51
C GLN A 80 12.74 -13.64 -2.38
N VAL A 81 11.91 -12.60 -2.37
CA VAL A 81 12.13 -11.42 -3.23
C VAL A 81 13.36 -10.66 -2.77
N ARG A 82 13.49 -10.43 -1.45
CA ARG A 82 14.67 -9.73 -0.90
C ARG A 82 15.96 -10.45 -1.27
N GLY A 83 15.98 -11.79 -1.10
CA GLY A 83 17.17 -12.57 -1.44
C GLY A 83 17.54 -12.43 -2.91
N THR A 84 16.58 -12.53 -3.82
CA THR A 84 16.80 -12.37 -5.26
C THR A 84 17.31 -10.97 -5.60
N LEU A 85 16.68 -9.93 -5.05
CA LEU A 85 17.08 -8.55 -5.34
C LEU A 85 18.49 -8.25 -4.82
N LEU A 86 18.83 -8.72 -3.62
CA LEU A 86 20.17 -8.52 -3.06
C LEU A 86 21.25 -9.19 -3.91
N GLN A 87 20.96 -10.38 -4.46
CA GLN A 87 21.88 -11.04 -5.37
C GLN A 87 22.13 -10.24 -6.65
N GLN A 88 21.15 -9.45 -7.06
CA GLN A 88 21.23 -8.57 -8.22
C GLN A 88 21.77 -7.17 -7.89
N GLY A 89 22.11 -6.91 -6.62
CA GLY A 89 22.58 -5.60 -6.18
C GLY A 89 21.48 -4.55 -6.10
N ILE A 90 20.22 -4.97 -6.03
CA ILE A 90 19.06 -4.07 -6.00
C ILE A 90 18.56 -3.95 -4.57
N SER A 91 18.38 -2.70 -4.10
CA SER A 91 17.83 -2.40 -2.79
C SER A 91 16.46 -1.75 -2.93
N VAL A 92 15.48 -2.25 -2.17
CA VAL A 92 14.14 -1.67 -2.05
C VAL A 92 13.91 -1.40 -0.57
N PRO A 93 13.34 -0.24 -0.19
CA PRO A 93 13.05 0.03 1.21
C PRO A 93 12.24 -1.10 1.84
N THR A 94 12.57 -1.46 3.07
CA THR A 94 11.98 -2.64 3.74
C THR A 94 10.47 -2.57 3.80
N THR A 95 9.90 -1.42 4.21
CA THR A 95 8.46 -1.26 4.33
C THR A 95 7.77 -1.40 2.97
N ASP A 96 8.35 -0.81 1.93
CA ASP A 96 7.81 -0.92 0.57
C ASP A 96 7.81 -2.37 0.08
N LEU A 97 8.87 -3.10 0.36
CA LEU A 97 8.96 -4.50 -0.03
C LEU A 97 7.96 -5.37 0.75
N MET A 98 7.70 -5.05 2.03
CA MET A 98 6.67 -5.73 2.81
C MET A 98 5.28 -5.53 2.18
N ILE A 99 4.95 -4.31 1.77
CA ILE A 99 3.69 -4.01 1.10
C ILE A 99 3.60 -4.75 -0.24
N ALA A 100 4.65 -4.68 -1.04
CA ALA A 100 4.71 -5.38 -2.34
C ALA A 100 4.56 -6.90 -2.17
N SER A 101 5.12 -7.48 -1.11
CA SER A 101 5.00 -8.91 -0.83
C SER A 101 3.55 -9.33 -0.61
N GLY A 102 2.77 -8.52 0.09
CA GLY A 102 1.34 -8.74 0.25
C GLY A 102 0.60 -8.73 -1.09
N ALA A 103 0.93 -7.80 -1.96
CA ALA A 103 0.34 -7.74 -3.30
C ALA A 103 0.67 -8.99 -4.11
N LEU A 104 1.90 -9.48 -4.03
CA LEU A 104 2.30 -10.71 -4.74
C LEU A 104 1.56 -11.95 -4.21
N VAL A 105 1.48 -12.11 -2.90
CA VAL A 105 0.81 -13.26 -2.28
C VAL A 105 -0.66 -13.30 -2.65
N HIS A 106 -1.33 -12.17 -2.66
CA HIS A 106 -2.76 -12.07 -2.94
C HIS A 106 -3.09 -11.77 -4.40
N ASN A 107 -2.08 -11.73 -5.26
CA ASN A 107 -2.23 -11.47 -6.70
C ASN A 107 -2.98 -10.16 -6.98
N LEU A 108 -2.57 -9.10 -6.32
CA LEU A 108 -3.17 -7.77 -6.43
C LEU A 108 -2.27 -6.83 -7.21
N THR A 109 -2.88 -5.86 -7.90
CA THR A 109 -2.14 -4.75 -8.48
C THR A 109 -1.80 -3.75 -7.38
N LEU A 110 -0.53 -3.41 -7.24
CA LEU A 110 -0.09 -2.39 -6.28
C LEU A 110 -0.31 -1.01 -6.88
N VAL A 111 -1.11 -0.19 -6.21
CA VAL A 111 -1.34 1.20 -6.60
C VAL A 111 -0.35 2.07 -5.86
N THR A 112 0.57 2.67 -6.60
CA THR A 112 1.66 3.49 -6.07
C THR A 112 2.01 4.60 -7.05
N HIS A 113 2.39 5.77 -6.51
CA HIS A 113 2.97 6.84 -7.33
C HIS A 113 4.46 6.62 -7.57
N ASN A 114 5.13 5.85 -6.70
CA ASN A 114 6.57 5.58 -6.78
C ASN A 114 6.86 4.32 -7.58
N THR A 115 6.35 4.23 -8.79
CA THR A 115 6.48 3.02 -9.62
C THR A 115 7.93 2.62 -9.86
N ALA A 116 8.86 3.59 -9.93
CA ALA A 116 10.28 3.32 -10.12
C ALA A 116 10.88 2.48 -8.98
N ASP A 117 10.40 2.65 -7.74
CA ASP A 117 10.90 1.92 -6.58
C ASP A 117 10.52 0.44 -6.62
N TYR A 118 9.48 0.08 -7.37
CA TYR A 118 8.92 -1.27 -7.40
C TYR A 118 9.16 -2.00 -8.72
N GLN A 119 9.65 -1.31 -9.75
CA GLN A 119 9.71 -1.86 -11.11
C GLN A 119 10.59 -3.10 -11.24
N ASN A 120 11.54 -3.29 -10.34
CA ASN A 120 12.47 -4.43 -10.37
C ASN A 120 11.94 -5.66 -9.62
N ILE A 121 10.76 -5.60 -9.04
CA ILE A 121 10.17 -6.71 -8.30
C ILE A 121 9.46 -7.64 -9.30
N PRO A 122 9.95 -8.90 -9.45
CA PRO A 122 9.39 -9.80 -10.46
C PRO A 122 7.91 -10.12 -10.18
N GLY A 123 7.10 -10.07 -11.23
CA GLY A 123 5.70 -10.47 -11.17
C GLY A 123 4.75 -9.45 -10.54
N LEU A 124 5.26 -8.32 -10.08
CA LEU A 124 4.43 -7.29 -9.45
C LEU A 124 3.77 -6.42 -10.52
N ARG A 125 2.45 -6.32 -10.48
CA ARG A 125 1.69 -5.39 -11.33
C ARG A 125 1.54 -4.06 -10.60
N LEU A 126 1.78 -2.97 -11.32
CA LEU A 126 1.75 -1.61 -10.79
C LEU A 126 0.70 -0.77 -11.51
N ASP A 127 0.09 0.15 -10.78
CA ASP A 127 -0.77 1.19 -11.33
C ASP A 127 -0.54 2.49 -10.55
N ASP A 128 -0.69 3.63 -11.20
CA ASP A 128 -0.51 4.94 -10.59
C ASP A 128 -1.79 5.75 -10.78
N TRP A 129 -2.49 6.03 -9.67
CA TRP A 129 -3.74 6.80 -9.69
C TRP A 129 -3.52 8.29 -9.44
N LEU A 130 -2.30 8.70 -9.12
CA LEU A 130 -1.97 10.10 -8.80
C LEU A 130 -1.41 10.86 -10.01
N THR A 131 -0.92 10.14 -11.01
CA THR A 131 -0.48 10.75 -12.27
C THR A 131 -1.69 10.92 -13.19
N PRO A 132 -1.92 12.12 -13.73
CA PRO A 132 -3.02 12.40 -14.65
C PRO A 132 -2.96 11.54 -15.92
#